data_8a69e274a889654681d48ac61f9fe0db
#
_entry.id   8a69e274a889654681d48ac61f9fe0db
#
_cell.length_a   1.000
_cell.length_b   1.000
_cell.length_c   1.000
_cell.angle_alpha   90.00
_cell.angle_beta   90.00
_cell.angle_gamma   90.00
#
_symmetry.space_group_name_H-M   'P 1'
#
loop_
_entity.id
_entity.type
_entity.pdbx_description
1 polymer ?
#
loop_
_entity_poly.entity_id
_entity_poly.type
_entity_poly.pdbx_seq_one_letter_code
_entity_poly.pdbx_strand_id
1 'polypeptide(L)'
;MNNPKVGAGIGIMVLKDGKVLLGKRNDDPEKADSALKGEGTWTMPGGKLHFGESFEKGAVRELKEETGIKANKLKVISLSNDINEEAHFVTIGLLCEDFEGEPKVIEPDEITEWKWFKLDDVPENMFFPSKRVLNNYLDKVFYKH
;
A
#
# COMPACT_ATOMS: atom_id res chain seq x y z
N MET A 1 14.78 -14.56 -22.50
CA MET A 1 14.89 -13.10 -22.35
C MET A 1 13.59 -12.55 -21.78
N ASN A 2 13.68 -11.85 -20.67
CA ASN A 2 12.50 -11.26 -20.05
C ASN A 2 12.25 -9.88 -20.64
N ASN A 3 11.09 -9.70 -21.26
CA ASN A 3 10.66 -8.37 -21.66
C ASN A 3 10.16 -7.63 -20.42
N PRO A 4 10.74 -6.47 -20.09
CA PRO A 4 10.22 -5.69 -18.97
C PRO A 4 8.78 -5.29 -19.23
N LYS A 5 7.98 -5.36 -18.19
CA LYS A 5 6.55 -5.01 -18.24
C LYS A 5 6.21 -4.02 -17.15
N VAL A 6 5.26 -3.16 -17.44
CA VAL A 6 4.69 -2.28 -16.43
C VAL A 6 3.59 -3.04 -15.71
N GLY A 7 3.69 -3.10 -14.38
CA GLY A 7 2.66 -3.72 -13.56
C GLY A 7 1.73 -2.69 -12.94
N ALA A 8 0.61 -3.15 -12.41
CA ALA A 8 -0.33 -2.32 -11.69
C ALA A 8 -0.39 -2.77 -10.23
N GLY A 9 -0.12 -1.83 -9.33
CA GLY A 9 -0.18 -2.05 -7.89
C GLY A 9 -1.25 -1.21 -7.23
N ILE A 10 -1.67 -1.63 -6.05
CA ILE A 10 -2.68 -0.95 -5.25
C ILE A 10 -2.08 -0.65 -3.88
N GLY A 11 -2.25 0.58 -3.41
CA GLY A 11 -1.93 0.96 -2.05
C GLY A 11 -3.18 1.53 -1.39
N ILE A 12 -3.50 1.05 -0.19
CA ILE A 12 -4.71 1.49 0.51
C ILE A 12 -4.33 2.34 1.72
N MET A 13 -4.77 3.59 1.69
CA MET A 13 -4.63 4.49 2.83
C MET A 13 -5.83 4.30 3.75
N VAL A 14 -5.66 3.48 4.79
CA VAL A 14 -6.70 3.26 5.79
C VAL A 14 -6.54 4.35 6.84
N LEU A 15 -7.54 5.18 6.97
CA LEU A 15 -7.49 6.38 7.81
C LEU A 15 -8.57 6.32 8.88
N LYS A 16 -8.17 6.53 10.13
CA LYS A 16 -9.09 6.55 11.27
C LYS A 16 -8.56 7.51 12.33
N ASP A 17 -9.39 8.45 12.75
CA ASP A 17 -9.06 9.40 13.84
C ASP A 17 -7.75 10.15 13.58
N GLY A 18 -7.50 10.55 12.33
CA GLY A 18 -6.28 11.27 11.95
C GLY A 18 -5.02 10.40 11.87
N LYS A 19 -5.19 9.07 11.88
CA LYS A 19 -4.08 8.13 11.82
C LYS A 19 -4.18 7.22 10.61
N VAL A 20 -3.03 6.89 10.06
CA VAL A 20 -2.91 5.98 8.91
C VAL A 20 -2.34 4.65 9.36
N LEU A 21 -2.86 3.56 8.81
CA LEU A 21 -2.39 2.21 9.09
C LEU A 21 -1.18 1.88 8.22
N LEU A 22 -0.08 1.52 8.86
CA LEU A 22 1.12 1.05 8.16
C LEU A 22 1.58 -0.28 8.76
N GLY A 23 2.09 -1.14 7.89
CA GLY A 23 2.66 -2.42 8.29
C GLY A 23 4.16 -2.42 8.10
N LYS A 24 4.86 -3.04 9.03
CA LYS A 24 6.30 -3.17 8.93
C LYS A 24 6.65 -4.39 8.09
N ARG A 25 7.33 -4.17 6.98
CA ARG A 25 7.81 -5.24 6.11
C ARG A 25 8.98 -5.95 6.77
N ASN A 26 9.03 -7.26 6.58
CA ASN A 26 10.13 -8.07 7.11
C ASN A 26 11.48 -7.50 6.65
N ASP A 27 12.48 -7.53 7.52
CA ASP A 27 13.83 -7.06 7.19
C ASP A 27 14.55 -8.00 6.21
N ASP A 28 14.11 -9.24 6.11
CA ASP A 28 14.65 -10.22 5.19
C ASP A 28 14.06 -10.00 3.79
N PRO A 29 14.89 -9.62 2.79
CA PRO A 29 14.39 -9.37 1.44
C PRO A 29 13.78 -10.59 0.76
N GLU A 30 14.12 -11.81 1.19
CA GLU A 30 13.51 -13.02 0.66
C GLU A 30 12.08 -13.20 1.16
N LYS A 31 11.80 -12.75 2.38
CA LYS A 31 10.46 -12.83 2.98
C LYS A 31 9.58 -11.67 2.57
N ALA A 32 10.12 -10.45 2.57
CA ALA A 32 9.43 -9.27 2.08
C ALA A 32 9.67 -9.08 0.59
N ASP A 33 9.33 -10.09 -0.20
CA ASP A 33 9.62 -10.14 -1.63
C ASP A 33 8.79 -9.11 -2.41
N SER A 34 9.50 -8.19 -3.07
CA SER A 34 8.88 -7.19 -3.94
C SER A 34 9.90 -6.72 -4.96
N ALA A 35 9.46 -6.62 -6.23
CA ALA A 35 10.30 -6.10 -7.30
C ALA A 35 10.73 -4.65 -7.04
N LEU A 36 9.94 -3.89 -6.28
CA LEU A 36 10.28 -2.52 -5.90
C LEU A 36 11.21 -2.44 -4.69
N LYS A 37 11.50 -3.57 -4.07
CA LYS A 37 12.37 -3.70 -2.89
C LYS A 37 11.93 -2.76 -1.76
N GLY A 38 11.76 -3.22 -0.61
CA GLY A 38 11.25 -2.39 0.50
C GLY A 38 11.31 -3.14 1.81
N GLU A 39 12.22 -4.12 1.89
CA GLU A 39 12.44 -4.84 3.13
C GLU A 39 12.75 -3.87 4.28
N GLY A 40 12.13 -4.11 5.42
CA GLY A 40 12.29 -3.28 6.61
C GLY A 40 11.58 -1.94 6.58
N THR A 41 10.86 -1.62 5.50
CA THR A 41 10.13 -0.35 5.41
C THR A 41 8.69 -0.50 5.90
N TRP A 42 8.06 0.65 6.17
CA TRP A 42 6.64 0.70 6.54
C TRP A 42 5.79 0.96 5.31
N THR A 43 4.78 0.12 5.09
CA THR A 43 3.95 0.14 3.89
C THR A 43 2.47 0.23 4.22
N MET A 44 1.73 0.87 3.33
CA MET A 44 0.28 0.74 3.33
C MET A 44 -0.10 -0.69 2.92
N PRO A 45 -1.26 -1.20 3.36
CA PRO A 45 -1.77 -2.46 2.80
C PRO A 45 -1.92 -2.33 1.29
N GLY A 46 -1.65 -3.40 0.57
CA GLY A 46 -1.78 -3.37 -0.88
C GLY A 46 -1.09 -4.55 -1.54
N GLY A 47 -1.02 -4.50 -2.84
CA GLY A 47 -0.41 -5.56 -3.64
C GLY A 47 -0.73 -5.38 -5.10
N LYS A 48 -0.56 -6.43 -5.88
CA LYS A 48 -0.80 -6.40 -7.32
C LYS A 48 -2.29 -6.50 -7.63
N LEU A 49 -2.71 -5.70 -8.61
CA LEU A 49 -4.05 -5.82 -9.18
C LEU A 49 -4.13 -7.12 -9.98
N HIS A 50 -5.22 -7.86 -9.83
CA HIS A 50 -5.45 -9.09 -10.59
C HIS A 50 -6.20 -8.79 -11.89
N PHE A 51 -5.99 -9.63 -12.87
CA PHE A 51 -6.68 -9.52 -14.14
C PHE A 51 -8.20 -9.50 -13.92
N GLY A 52 -8.86 -8.51 -14.51
CA GLY A 52 -10.31 -8.38 -14.45
C GLY A 52 -10.87 -7.72 -13.19
N GLU A 53 -10.00 -7.34 -12.24
CA GLU A 53 -10.45 -6.63 -11.04
C GLU A 53 -10.59 -5.14 -11.29
N SER A 54 -11.63 -4.53 -10.72
CA SER A 54 -11.65 -3.08 -10.56
C SER A 54 -10.65 -2.69 -9.45
N PHE A 55 -10.24 -1.44 -9.41
CA PHE A 55 -9.34 -0.96 -8.35
C PHE A 55 -9.96 -1.19 -6.98
N GLU A 56 -11.26 -0.91 -6.84
CA GLU A 56 -11.98 -1.08 -5.58
C GLU A 56 -12.05 -2.55 -5.15
N LYS A 57 -12.35 -3.45 -6.06
CA LYS A 57 -12.39 -4.89 -5.74
C LYS A 57 -11.02 -5.41 -5.34
N GLY A 58 -9.98 -5.00 -6.04
CA GLY A 58 -8.61 -5.35 -5.68
C GLY A 58 -8.23 -4.84 -4.30
N ALA A 59 -8.63 -3.62 -3.98
CA ALA A 59 -8.36 -3.04 -2.67
C ALA A 59 -9.10 -3.77 -1.55
N VAL A 60 -10.38 -4.11 -1.76
CA VAL A 60 -11.14 -4.91 -0.78
C VAL A 60 -10.44 -6.24 -0.53
N ARG A 61 -10.03 -6.91 -1.58
CA ARG A 61 -9.35 -8.21 -1.50
C ARG A 61 -8.02 -8.11 -0.75
N GLU A 62 -7.15 -7.18 -1.17
CA GLU A 62 -5.84 -7.01 -0.56
C GLU A 62 -5.92 -6.62 0.91
N LEU A 63 -6.80 -5.70 1.25
CA LEU A 63 -6.97 -5.27 2.64
C LEU A 63 -7.40 -6.43 3.53
N LYS A 64 -8.32 -7.25 3.04
CA LYS A 64 -8.79 -8.41 3.79
C LYS A 64 -7.71 -9.49 3.91
N GLU A 65 -7.00 -9.77 2.84
CA GLU A 65 -5.93 -10.78 2.84
C GLU A 65 -4.79 -10.41 3.79
N GLU A 66 -4.41 -9.14 3.82
CA GLU A 66 -3.25 -8.72 4.61
C GLU A 66 -3.57 -8.34 6.05
N THR A 67 -4.75 -7.80 6.32
CA THR A 67 -5.08 -7.25 7.64
C THR A 67 -6.32 -7.85 8.27
N GLY A 68 -7.19 -8.48 7.50
CA GLY A 68 -8.49 -8.93 7.97
C GLY A 68 -9.55 -7.84 8.00
N ILE A 69 -9.19 -6.61 7.67
CA ILE A 69 -10.14 -5.48 7.64
C ILE A 69 -11.06 -5.59 6.43
N LYS A 70 -12.33 -5.30 6.65
CA LYS A 70 -13.33 -5.25 5.60
C LYS A 70 -13.63 -3.81 5.22
N ALA A 71 -13.25 -3.40 4.01
CA ALA A 71 -13.54 -2.08 3.51
C ALA A 71 -15.02 -1.97 3.10
N ASN A 72 -15.68 -0.90 3.51
CA ASN A 72 -17.06 -0.60 3.12
C ASN A 72 -17.11 0.43 1.99
N LYS A 73 -16.22 1.42 2.04
CA LYS A 73 -16.13 2.46 1.01
C LYS A 73 -14.68 2.72 0.67
N LEU A 74 -14.42 2.90 -0.62
CA LEU A 74 -13.09 3.18 -1.15
C LEU A 74 -13.18 4.30 -2.18
N LYS A 75 -12.18 5.17 -2.18
CA LYS A 75 -12.07 6.26 -3.13
C LYS A 75 -10.68 6.27 -3.73
N VAL A 76 -10.58 6.28 -5.05
CA VAL A 76 -9.28 6.43 -5.73
C VAL A 76 -8.82 7.88 -5.54
N ILE A 77 -7.64 8.05 -4.95
CA ILE A 77 -7.10 9.38 -4.60
C ILE A 77 -5.74 9.67 -5.19
N SER A 78 -5.07 8.67 -5.73
CA SER A 78 -3.66 8.83 -6.12
C SER A 78 -3.29 7.93 -7.27
N LEU A 79 -2.39 8.42 -8.09
CA LEU A 79 -1.76 7.68 -9.17
C LEU A 79 -0.28 8.04 -9.17
N SER A 80 0.60 7.04 -9.24
CA SER A 80 2.03 7.30 -9.34
C SER A 80 2.72 6.29 -10.23
N ASN A 81 3.81 6.74 -10.85
CA ASN A 81 4.75 5.86 -11.53
C ASN A 81 5.87 5.51 -10.55
N ASP A 82 5.98 4.25 -10.18
CA ASP A 82 6.96 3.80 -9.21
C ASP A 82 7.99 2.92 -9.92
N ILE A 83 9.16 3.50 -10.14
CA ILE A 83 10.19 2.93 -10.99
C ILE A 83 11.48 2.80 -10.21
N ASN A 84 12.11 1.64 -10.31
CA ASN A 84 13.50 1.47 -9.89
C ASN A 84 14.29 0.81 -11.02
N GLU A 85 15.50 0.36 -10.75
CA GLU A 85 16.35 -0.26 -11.79
C GLU A 85 15.77 -1.54 -12.38
N GLU A 86 14.92 -2.23 -11.62
CA GLU A 86 14.44 -3.57 -11.97
C GLU A 86 12.95 -3.63 -12.30
N ALA A 87 12.18 -2.62 -11.90
CA ALA A 87 10.72 -2.70 -11.98
C ALA A 87 10.08 -1.35 -12.25
N HIS A 88 8.91 -1.41 -12.89
CA HIS A 88 8.05 -0.26 -13.11
C HIS A 88 6.62 -0.65 -12.77
N PHE A 89 6.07 -0.01 -11.75
CA PHE A 89 4.67 -0.18 -11.38
C PHE A 89 3.92 1.13 -11.47
N VAL A 90 2.68 1.05 -11.93
CA VAL A 90 1.72 2.14 -11.76
C VAL A 90 0.97 1.81 -10.47
N THR A 91 1.04 2.69 -9.49
CA THR A 91 0.37 2.48 -8.21
C THR A 91 -0.88 3.32 -8.11
N ILE A 92 -2.00 2.66 -7.88
CA ILE A 92 -3.29 3.28 -7.63
C ILE A 92 -3.46 3.35 -6.13
N GLY A 93 -3.56 4.57 -5.58
CA GLY A 93 -3.82 4.78 -4.16
C GLY A 93 -5.30 4.98 -3.90
N LEU A 94 -5.82 4.27 -2.90
CA LEU A 94 -7.23 4.38 -2.51
C LEU A 94 -7.34 4.76 -1.04
N LEU A 95 -8.29 5.63 -0.75
CA LEU A 95 -8.59 6.03 0.62
C LEU A 95 -9.74 5.16 1.17
N CYS A 96 -9.56 4.64 2.37
CA CYS A 96 -10.56 3.87 3.09
C CYS A 96 -10.75 4.46 4.49
N GLU A 97 -11.85 5.17 4.69
CA GLU A 97 -12.21 5.75 5.99
C GLU A 97 -13.38 5.01 6.65
N ASP A 98 -14.08 4.18 5.87
CA ASP A 98 -15.25 3.44 6.32
C ASP A 98 -14.95 1.94 6.19
N PHE A 99 -14.72 1.28 7.31
CA PHE A 99 -14.34 -0.12 7.35
C PHE A 99 -14.76 -0.77 8.66
N GLU A 100 -14.73 -2.10 8.68
CA GLU A 100 -15.02 -2.91 9.86
C GLU A 100 -13.81 -3.77 10.21
N GLY A 101 -13.58 -3.95 11.50
CA GLY A 101 -12.51 -4.80 12.02
C GLY A 101 -11.26 -4.04 12.38
N GLU A 102 -10.31 -4.76 12.93
CA GLU A 102 -9.00 -4.24 13.33
C GLU A 102 -7.90 -5.01 12.62
N PRO A 103 -6.75 -4.37 12.37
CA PRO A 103 -5.66 -5.03 11.66
C PRO A 103 -5.07 -6.18 12.48
N LYS A 104 -4.81 -7.29 11.81
CA LYS A 104 -4.15 -8.47 12.37
C LYS A 104 -2.99 -8.85 11.48
N VAL A 105 -1.94 -9.39 12.08
CA VAL A 105 -0.83 -9.95 11.32
C VAL A 105 -1.28 -11.31 10.78
N ILE A 106 -1.54 -11.37 9.48
CA ILE A 106 -2.02 -12.58 8.80
C ILE A 106 -0.88 -13.26 8.05
N GLU A 107 0.03 -12.46 7.47
CA GLU A 107 1.17 -12.94 6.70
C GLU A 107 2.47 -12.52 7.40
N PRO A 108 2.83 -13.18 8.53
CA PRO A 108 3.95 -12.73 9.37
C PRO A 108 5.31 -12.78 8.69
N ASP A 109 5.46 -13.57 7.63
CA ASP A 109 6.70 -13.57 6.86
C ASP A 109 6.87 -12.30 6.03
N GLU A 110 5.79 -11.67 5.63
CA GLU A 110 5.84 -10.44 4.84
C GLU A 110 5.72 -9.19 5.71
N ILE A 111 4.70 -9.13 6.55
CA ILE A 111 4.42 -7.99 7.43
C ILE A 111 4.47 -8.48 8.88
N THR A 112 5.38 -7.92 9.66
CA THR A 112 5.62 -8.37 11.02
C THR A 112 4.74 -7.69 12.07
N GLU A 113 4.26 -6.49 11.77
CA GLU A 113 3.31 -5.78 12.65
C GLU A 113 2.51 -4.76 11.88
N TRP A 114 1.33 -4.40 12.38
CA TRP A 114 0.51 -3.29 11.89
C TRP A 114 0.40 -2.26 12.98
N LYS A 115 0.51 -0.97 12.61
CA LYS A 115 0.49 0.12 13.59
C LYS A 115 -0.19 1.35 12.98
N TRP A 116 -0.91 2.07 13.83
CA TRP A 116 -1.53 3.35 13.46
C TRP A 116 -0.56 4.48 13.76
N PHE A 117 -0.33 5.35 12.78
CA PHE A 117 0.55 6.51 12.89
C PHE A 117 -0.23 7.78 12.65
N LYS A 118 0.03 8.80 13.45
CA LYS A 118 -0.50 10.13 13.17
C LYS A 118 0.06 10.61 11.83
N LEU A 119 -0.77 11.34 11.05
CA LEU A 119 -0.37 11.81 9.73
C LEU A 119 0.87 12.73 9.78
N ASP A 120 1.06 13.44 10.87
CA ASP A 120 2.22 14.32 11.07
C ASP A 120 3.40 13.64 11.77
N ASP A 121 3.30 12.35 12.05
CA ASP A 121 4.33 11.60 12.75
C ASP A 121 4.49 10.19 12.17
N VAL A 122 4.60 10.10 10.85
CA VAL A 122 4.83 8.85 10.16
C VAL A 122 6.32 8.50 10.17
N PRO A 123 6.67 7.20 10.06
CA PRO A 123 8.09 6.82 10.03
C PRO A 123 8.78 7.36 8.79
N GLU A 124 10.08 7.68 8.92
CA GLU A 124 10.88 8.19 7.81
C GLU A 124 11.11 7.13 6.73
N ASN A 125 11.20 5.88 7.14
CA ASN A 125 11.48 4.77 6.23
C ASN A 125 10.21 4.12 5.67
N MET A 126 9.32 4.92 5.15
CA MET A 126 8.16 4.39 4.44
C MET A 126 8.57 3.80 3.09
N PHE A 127 7.89 2.71 2.71
CA PHE A 127 7.97 2.15 1.36
C PHE A 127 7.60 3.24 0.36
N PHE A 128 8.44 3.49 -0.66
CA PHE A 128 8.28 4.70 -1.47
C PHE A 128 6.95 4.82 -2.22
N PRO A 129 6.32 3.74 -2.74
CA PRO A 129 4.99 3.89 -3.33
C PRO A 129 3.94 4.36 -2.31
N SER A 130 4.01 3.85 -1.08
CA SER A 130 3.10 4.27 0.00
C SER A 130 3.31 5.73 0.39
N LYS A 131 4.55 6.17 0.43
CA LYS A 131 4.87 7.56 0.74
C LYS A 131 4.30 8.50 -0.31
N ARG A 132 4.32 8.09 -1.58
CA ARG A 132 3.72 8.90 -2.66
C ARG A 132 2.21 9.01 -2.53
N VAL A 133 1.54 7.93 -2.15
CA VAL A 133 0.10 7.97 -1.88
C VAL A 133 -0.19 8.96 -0.76
N LEU A 134 0.54 8.87 0.34
CA LEU A 134 0.39 9.77 1.48
C LEU A 134 0.61 11.22 1.08
N ASN A 135 1.70 11.51 0.37
CA ASN A 135 2.03 12.87 -0.05
C ASN A 135 0.98 13.45 -1.00
N ASN A 136 0.47 12.65 -1.94
CA ASN A 136 -0.60 13.08 -2.83
C ASN A 136 -1.87 13.44 -2.05
N TYR A 137 -2.19 12.62 -1.05
CA TYR A 137 -3.34 12.90 -0.18
C TYR A 137 -3.15 14.21 0.59
N LEU A 138 -1.99 14.39 1.22
CA LEU A 138 -1.71 15.59 2.03
C LEU A 138 -1.66 16.85 1.17
N ASP A 139 -1.12 16.77 -0.03
CA ASP A 139 -0.99 17.90 -0.94
C ASP A 139 -2.24 18.11 -1.80
N LYS A 140 -3.23 17.25 -1.67
CA LYS A 140 -4.50 17.30 -2.43
C LYS A 140 -4.25 17.27 -3.95
N VAL A 141 -3.30 16.45 -4.37
CA VAL A 141 -2.93 16.26 -5.77
C VAL A 141 -3.10 14.79 -6.12
N PHE A 142 -3.80 14.50 -7.21
CA PHE A 142 -4.01 13.12 -7.65
C PHE A 142 -2.74 12.51 -8.22
N TYR A 143 -2.03 13.26 -9.04
CA TYR A 143 -0.84 12.78 -9.74
C TYR A 143 0.23 13.87 -9.81
N LYS A 144 1.46 13.48 -9.50
CA LYS A 144 2.65 14.32 -9.63
C LYS A 144 3.61 13.65 -10.63
N HIS A 145 4.05 14.42 -11.59
CA HIS A 145 4.99 13.92 -12.60
C HIS A 145 6.40 14.43 -12.37
#